data_6a1f7ef418b37d0dc3104f8aad89c327
#
_entry.id   6a1f7ef418b37d0dc3104f8aad89c327
#
_cell.length_a   1.000
_cell.length_b   1.000
_cell.length_c   1.000
_cell.angle_alpha   90.00
_cell.angle_beta   90.00
_cell.angle_gamma   90.00
#
_symmetry.space_group_name_H-M   'P 1'
#
loop_
_entity.id
_entity.type
_entity.pdbx_description
1 polymer ?
#
loop_
_entity_poly.entity_id
_entity_poly.type
_entity_poly.pdbx_seq_one_letter_code
_entity_poly.pdbx_strand_id
1 'polypeptide(L)'
;VDLSKYKVLSKVGGALMVGNVKNIPTALVRTGKNSYQGLDLRCTHQQLTSKLVSGTYRCPAHGSEFTKTGAVKVGPAEFGLNKINTEVVGKTVILG
;
A
#
# COMPACT_ATOMS: atom_id res chain seq x y z
N VAL A 1 10.81 -2.84 -7.24
CA VAL A 1 11.27 -2.85 -5.85
C VAL A 1 12.15 -4.08 -5.62
N ASP A 2 13.36 -3.85 -5.16
CA ASP A 2 14.29 -4.93 -4.82
C ASP A 2 14.03 -5.36 -3.37
N LEU A 3 13.47 -6.55 -3.20
CA LEU A 3 13.08 -7.07 -1.88
C LEU A 3 14.26 -7.27 -0.93
N SER A 4 15.47 -7.46 -1.45
CA SER A 4 16.66 -7.67 -0.62
C SER A 4 17.08 -6.43 0.16
N LYS A 5 16.60 -5.24 -0.25
CA LYS A 5 16.93 -3.96 0.36
C LYS A 5 15.98 -3.54 1.47
N TYR A 6 14.86 -4.24 1.65
CA TYR A 6 13.80 -3.81 2.56
C TYR A 6 13.42 -4.92 3.53
N LYS A 7 13.98 -4.89 4.73
CA LYS A 7 13.69 -5.88 5.77
C LYS A 7 12.23 -5.92 6.19
N VAL A 8 11.52 -4.79 6.09
CA VAL A 8 10.10 -4.73 6.46
C VAL A 8 9.26 -5.68 5.61
N LEU A 9 9.69 -5.96 4.39
CA LEU A 9 9.00 -6.88 3.47
C LEU A 9 9.43 -8.34 3.66
N SER A 10 10.31 -8.63 4.60
CA SER A 10 10.74 -10.01 4.89
C SER A 10 9.70 -10.80 5.68
N LYS A 11 8.70 -10.13 6.24
CA LYS A 11 7.62 -10.76 7.01
C LYS A 11 6.28 -10.50 6.35
N VAL A 12 5.39 -11.49 6.40
CA VAL A 12 4.00 -11.34 5.96
C VAL A 12 3.34 -10.23 6.79
N GLY A 13 2.62 -9.33 6.12
CA GLY A 13 2.03 -8.15 6.74
C GLY A 13 2.94 -6.94 6.77
N GLY A 14 4.20 -7.06 6.33
CA GLY A 14 5.09 -5.91 6.18
C GLY A 14 4.60 -4.99 5.07
N ALA A 15 4.68 -3.69 5.30
CA ALA A 15 4.26 -2.67 4.34
C ALA A 15 5.31 -1.57 4.22
N LEU A 16 5.46 -1.05 3.01
CA LEU A 16 6.45 -0.03 2.67
C LEU A 16 5.84 1.02 1.77
N MET A 17 6.05 2.30 2.09
CA MET A 17 5.73 3.39 1.18
C MET A 17 6.83 3.47 0.13
N VAL A 18 6.51 3.12 -1.11
CA VAL A 18 7.49 3.02 -2.21
C VAL A 18 7.83 4.38 -2.81
N GLY A 19 6.91 5.33 -2.72
CA GLY A 19 7.00 6.60 -3.43
C GLY A 19 6.09 6.60 -4.65
N ASN A 20 6.37 7.47 -5.60
CA ASN A 20 5.53 7.59 -6.80
C ASN A 20 5.91 6.56 -7.85
N VAL A 21 4.91 5.85 -8.36
CA VAL A 21 5.02 4.96 -9.51
C VAL A 21 4.07 5.50 -10.57
N LYS A 22 4.61 5.95 -11.70
CA LYS A 22 3.83 6.60 -12.77
C LYS A 22 2.95 7.74 -12.24
N ASN A 23 3.51 8.58 -11.35
CA ASN A 23 2.83 9.70 -10.68
C ASN A 23 1.73 9.28 -9.69
N ILE A 24 1.71 8.02 -9.27
CA ILE A 24 0.77 7.51 -8.26
C ILE A 24 1.54 7.22 -6.98
N PRO A 25 1.19 7.87 -5.85
CA PRO A 25 1.79 7.51 -4.56
C PRO A 25 1.41 6.07 -4.22
N THR A 26 2.41 5.23 -3.99
CA THR A 26 2.24 3.78 -3.96
C THR A 26 2.82 3.19 -2.68
N ALA A 27 2.12 2.21 -2.12
CA ALA A 27 2.63 1.35 -1.07
C ALA A 27 2.70 -0.09 -1.57
N LEU A 28 3.61 -0.87 -0.99
CA LEU A 28 3.74 -2.28 -1.25
C LEU A 28 3.56 -3.04 0.05
N VAL A 29 2.68 -4.04 0.06
CA VAL A 29 2.44 -4.89 1.22
C VAL A 29 2.69 -6.35 0.86
N ARG A 30 3.30 -7.10 1.77
CA ARG A 30 3.45 -8.55 1.63
C ARG A 30 2.20 -9.22 2.16
N THR A 31 1.40 -9.82 1.28
CA THR A 31 0.11 -10.42 1.63
C THR A 31 0.18 -11.89 1.99
N GLY A 32 1.27 -12.55 1.64
CA GLY A 32 1.47 -13.97 1.91
C GLY A 32 2.93 -14.34 1.75
N LYS A 33 3.25 -15.62 1.85
CA LYS A 33 4.63 -16.12 1.77
C LYS A 33 5.33 -15.67 0.47
N ASN A 34 4.62 -15.76 -0.65
CA ASN A 34 5.15 -15.38 -1.97
C ASN A 34 4.24 -14.38 -2.68
N SER A 35 3.44 -13.63 -1.92
CA SER A 35 2.45 -12.72 -2.48
C SER A 35 2.70 -11.29 -2.02
N TYR A 36 2.60 -10.34 -2.95
CA TYR A 36 2.77 -8.92 -2.71
C TYR A 36 1.67 -8.15 -3.43
N GLN A 37 1.28 -7.02 -2.89
CA GLN A 37 0.25 -6.17 -3.49
C GLN A 37 0.68 -4.71 -3.43
N GLY A 38 0.69 -4.05 -4.58
CA GLY A 38 0.82 -2.60 -4.67
C GLY A 38 -0.52 -1.92 -4.43
N LEU A 39 -0.50 -0.80 -3.73
CA LEU A 39 -1.69 -0.04 -3.40
C LEU A 39 -1.51 1.42 -3.79
N ASP A 40 -2.56 2.00 -4.39
CA ASP A 40 -2.66 3.43 -4.65
C ASP A 40 -3.01 4.12 -3.32
N LEU A 41 -2.10 4.96 -2.82
CA LEU A 41 -2.27 5.62 -1.53
C LEU A 41 -3.27 6.78 -1.56
N ARG A 42 -3.79 7.17 -2.73
CA ARG A 42 -4.78 8.23 -2.81
C ARG A 42 -6.08 7.75 -2.16
N CYS A 43 -6.56 8.51 -1.17
CA CYS A 43 -7.81 8.20 -0.48
C CYS A 43 -8.95 8.15 -1.49
N THR A 44 -9.74 7.07 -1.48
CA THR A 44 -10.86 6.90 -2.41
C THR A 44 -11.98 7.91 -2.17
N HIS A 45 -12.01 8.55 -0.99
CA HIS A 45 -13.00 9.58 -0.67
C HIS A 45 -12.63 10.94 -1.27
N GLN A 46 -11.37 11.39 -1.14
CA GLN A 46 -10.96 12.74 -1.56
C GLN A 46 -9.69 12.81 -2.40
N GLN A 47 -9.16 11.71 -2.83
CA GLN A 47 -7.93 11.63 -3.66
C GLN A 47 -6.69 12.25 -2.98
N LEU A 48 -6.70 12.45 -1.68
CA LEU A 48 -5.54 12.88 -0.92
C LEU A 48 -4.67 11.67 -0.60
N THR A 49 -3.35 11.89 -0.57
CA THR A 49 -2.39 10.82 -0.29
C THR A 49 -2.48 10.36 1.16
N SER A 50 -2.80 9.09 1.36
CA SER A 50 -2.77 8.46 2.68
C SER A 50 -1.33 8.16 3.09
N LYS A 51 -1.09 8.14 4.40
CA LYS A 51 0.23 7.82 4.97
C LYS A 51 0.16 6.58 5.84
N LEU A 52 1.21 5.80 5.82
CA LEU A 52 1.33 4.63 6.68
C LEU A 52 1.71 5.08 8.09
N VAL A 53 0.81 4.86 9.05
CA VAL A 53 0.99 5.21 10.45
C VAL A 53 0.62 3.99 11.30
N SER A 54 1.60 3.45 12.02
CA SER A 54 1.39 2.30 12.94
C SER A 54 0.64 1.14 12.29
N GLY A 55 0.98 0.80 11.04
CA GLY A 55 0.38 -0.32 10.32
C GLY A 55 -0.99 -0.03 9.71
N THR A 56 -1.39 1.23 9.62
CA THR A 56 -2.65 1.67 9.04
C THR A 56 -2.37 2.81 8.07
N TYR A 57 -3.01 2.80 6.90
CA TYR A 57 -2.95 3.95 6.00
C TYR A 57 -4.02 4.95 6.41
N ARG A 58 -3.62 6.16 6.72
CA ARG A 58 -4.52 7.19 7.20
C ARG A 58 -4.60 8.37 6.25
N CYS A 59 -5.82 8.76 5.88
CA CYS A 59 -6.05 9.96 5.09
C CYS A 59 -5.97 11.19 6.01
N PRO A 60 -5.17 12.22 5.66
CA PRO A 60 -4.98 13.36 6.56
C PRO A 60 -6.18 14.30 6.65
N ALA A 61 -7.11 14.26 5.68
CA ALA A 61 -8.21 15.23 5.63
C ALA A 61 -9.34 14.94 6.62
N HIS A 62 -9.94 13.74 6.54
CA HIS A 62 -11.10 13.40 7.37
C HIS A 62 -10.89 12.16 8.23
N GLY A 63 -9.65 11.71 8.33
CA GLY A 63 -9.31 10.59 9.20
C GLY A 63 -9.75 9.23 8.71
N SER A 64 -10.07 9.06 7.43
CA SER A 64 -10.30 7.73 6.87
C SER A 64 -9.08 6.86 7.07
N GLU A 65 -9.29 5.60 7.47
CA GLU A 65 -8.21 4.66 7.70
C GLU A 65 -8.44 3.40 6.89
N PHE A 66 -7.33 2.84 6.42
CA PHE A 66 -7.33 1.61 5.63
C PHE A 66 -6.36 0.63 6.26
N THR A 67 -6.71 -0.66 6.23
CA THR A 67 -5.82 -1.71 6.71
C THR A 67 -4.57 -1.79 5.83
N LYS A 68 -3.57 -2.54 6.26
CA LYS A 68 -2.34 -2.77 5.47
C LYS A 68 -2.62 -3.32 4.08
N THR A 69 -3.71 -4.06 3.90
CA THR A 69 -4.11 -4.62 2.61
C THR A 69 -5.03 -3.68 1.81
N GLY A 70 -5.32 -2.49 2.35
CA GLY A 70 -6.08 -1.46 1.66
C GLY A 70 -7.57 -1.47 1.91
N ALA A 71 -8.11 -2.37 2.75
CA ALA A 71 -9.53 -2.39 3.08
C ALA A 71 -9.90 -1.21 4.00
N VAL A 72 -11.12 -0.71 3.89
CA VAL A 72 -11.59 0.37 4.76
C VAL A 72 -11.65 -0.12 6.21
N LYS A 73 -11.06 0.66 7.12
CA LYS A 73 -11.10 0.41 8.55
C LYS A 73 -11.96 1.46 9.26
N VAL A 74 -11.80 2.73 8.88
CA VAL A 74 -12.55 3.86 9.44
C VAL A 74 -12.97 4.76 8.28
N GLY A 75 -14.28 5.11 8.22
CA GLY A 75 -14.80 6.07 7.23
C GLY A 75 -14.31 7.49 7.46
N PRO A 76 -14.70 8.43 6.60
CA PRO A 76 -15.82 8.39 5.65
C PRO A 76 -15.59 7.69 4.30
N ALA A 77 -14.39 7.19 3.99
CA ALA A 77 -14.20 6.44 2.77
C ALA A 77 -15.09 5.19 2.75
N GLU A 78 -15.75 4.93 1.62
CA GLU A 78 -16.65 3.78 1.46
C GLU A 78 -15.96 2.61 0.78
N PHE A 79 -14.89 2.86 0.04
CA PHE A 79 -14.15 1.85 -0.72
C PHE A 79 -12.71 1.78 -0.24
N GLY A 80 -12.12 0.58 -0.28
CA GLY A 80 -10.71 0.38 0.02
C GLY A 80 -9.81 1.08 -0.99
N LEU A 81 -8.51 1.14 -0.69
CA LEU A 81 -7.51 1.69 -1.61
C LEU A 81 -7.48 0.88 -2.89
N ASN A 82 -7.32 1.55 -4.03
CA ASN A 82 -7.21 0.89 -5.32
C ASN A 82 -5.92 0.07 -5.39
N LYS A 83 -6.00 -1.10 -6.01
CA LYS A 83 -4.85 -1.99 -6.20
C LYS A 83 -4.10 -1.60 -7.45
N ILE A 84 -2.77 -1.71 -7.38
CA ILE A 84 -1.88 -1.50 -8.51
C ILE A 84 -1.39 -2.86 -9.00
N ASN A 85 -1.30 -3.05 -10.32
CA ASN A 85 -0.75 -4.27 -10.90
C ASN A 85 0.62 -4.57 -10.29
N THR A 86 0.78 -5.78 -9.80
CA THR A 86 1.97 -6.20 -9.07
C THR A 86 2.44 -7.53 -9.62
N GLU A 87 3.70 -7.59 -10.02
CA GLU A 87 4.33 -8.81 -10.54
C GLU A 87 5.60 -9.08 -9.73
N VAL A 88 5.78 -10.34 -9.33
CA VAL A 88 6.98 -10.76 -8.60
C VAL A 88 7.86 -11.58 -9.53
N VAL A 89 9.10 -11.14 -9.73
CA VAL A 89 10.10 -11.83 -10.55
C VAL A 89 11.35 -12.02 -9.69
N GLY A 90 11.57 -13.24 -9.20
CA GLY A 90 12.67 -13.51 -8.28
C GLY A 90 12.54 -12.68 -6.99
N LYS A 91 13.53 -11.84 -6.71
CA LYS A 91 13.53 -10.93 -5.57
C LYS A 91 13.12 -9.49 -5.94
N THR A 92 12.52 -9.30 -7.11
CA THR A 92 12.10 -8.00 -7.60
C THR A 92 10.58 -7.96 -7.72
N VAL A 93 9.98 -6.87 -7.25
CA VAL A 93 8.55 -6.60 -7.45
C VAL A 93 8.41 -5.47 -8.46
N ILE A 94 7.64 -5.72 -9.51
CA ILE A 94 7.35 -4.75 -10.56
C ILE A 94 5.96 -4.20 -10.34
N LEU A 95 5.85 -2.88 -10.24
CA LEU A 95 4.60 -2.17 -10.00
C LEU A 95 4.16 -1.38 -11.24
N GLY A 96 2.88 -1.45 -11.53
CA GLY A 96 2.29 -0.69 -12.66
C GLY A 96 1.86 -1.53 -13.87
#